data_0824d95d6df0105b7934bf8c5e8c1a4e
#
_entry.id   0824d95d6df0105b7934bf8c5e8c1a4e
#
_cell.length_a   1.000
_cell.length_b   1.000
_cell.length_c   1.000
_cell.angle_alpha   90.00
_cell.angle_beta   90.00
_cell.angle_gamma   90.00
#
_symmetry.space_group_name_H-M   'P 1'
#
loop_
_entity.id
_entity.type
_entity.pdbx_description
1 polymer ?
#
loop_
_entity_poly.entity_id
_entity_poly.type
_entity_poly.pdbx_seq_one_letter_code
_entity_poly.pdbx_strand_id
1 'polypeptide(L)'
;VFLVQEAELMLPASANALLRGEEEPPPASFLLLVTSQKERILPTIRSRCLTFSMPDSEPSHANPNVRIVVREMWMTYLAGNGEISQQYLDKIGELVSAEEGEDLRKARELFELLYLWYRDFFLLRTWGPAAPLTFEEDRRLLQQYLMHTSLLPLSLIRQWIEEGMVALQRSTPLSRCLQTFFLKCEIRQ
;
A
#
# COMPACT_ATOMS: atom_id res chain seq x y z
N VAL A 1 -13.01 -5.29 -22.16
CA VAL A 1 -11.99 -4.47 -21.48
C VAL A 1 -10.91 -4.13 -22.49
N PHE A 2 -10.58 -2.87 -22.62
CA PHE A 2 -9.46 -2.37 -23.44
C PHE A 2 -8.35 -1.92 -22.52
N LEU A 3 -7.10 -2.33 -22.78
CA LEU A 3 -5.92 -1.96 -22.01
C LEU A 3 -4.95 -1.21 -22.92
N VAL A 4 -4.60 0.02 -22.54
CA VAL A 4 -3.56 0.82 -23.19
C VAL A 4 -2.40 0.97 -22.20
N GLN A 5 -1.27 0.35 -22.50
CA GLN A 5 -0.03 0.50 -21.74
C GLN A 5 0.78 1.68 -22.29
N GLU A 6 1.62 2.26 -21.42
CA GLU A 6 2.44 3.43 -21.76
C GLU A 6 1.60 4.57 -22.37
N ALA A 7 0.46 4.84 -21.75
CA ALA A 7 -0.54 5.79 -22.29
C ALA A 7 0.02 7.21 -22.45
N GLU A 8 1.11 7.55 -21.76
CA GLU A 8 1.87 8.81 -21.94
C GLU A 8 2.55 8.94 -23.31
N LEU A 9 2.71 7.84 -24.04
CA LEU A 9 3.31 7.84 -25.39
C LEU A 9 2.27 7.99 -26.50
N MET A 10 0.99 8.08 -26.15
CA MET A 10 -0.06 8.30 -27.15
C MET A 10 0.15 9.62 -27.89
N LEU A 11 0.07 9.55 -29.22
CA LEU A 11 0.03 10.74 -30.06
C LEU A 11 -1.25 11.55 -29.78
N PRO A 12 -1.23 12.88 -29.86
CA PRO A 12 -2.41 13.73 -29.66
C PRO A 12 -3.61 13.33 -30.54
N ALA A 13 -3.37 12.87 -31.75
CA ALA A 13 -4.41 12.39 -32.67
C ALA A 13 -5.10 11.13 -32.13
N SER A 14 -4.32 10.17 -31.61
CA SER A 14 -4.84 8.93 -31.00
C SER A 14 -5.59 9.21 -29.70
N ALA A 15 -5.07 10.11 -28.89
CA ALA A 15 -5.71 10.54 -27.66
C ALA A 15 -7.06 11.24 -27.92
N ASN A 16 -7.15 12.06 -28.96
CA ASN A 16 -8.40 12.70 -29.38
C ASN A 16 -9.40 11.70 -30.00
N ALA A 17 -8.92 10.66 -30.68
CA ALA A 17 -9.79 9.58 -31.17
C ALA A 17 -10.38 8.77 -30.02
N LEU A 18 -9.59 8.55 -28.96
CA LEU A 18 -10.04 7.90 -27.73
C LEU A 18 -11.18 8.68 -27.06
N LEU A 19 -11.05 10.00 -26.94
CA LEU A 19 -12.08 10.88 -26.37
C LEU A 19 -13.42 10.78 -27.11
N ARG A 20 -13.39 10.64 -28.43
CA ARG A 20 -14.62 10.42 -29.22
C ARG A 20 -15.28 9.06 -28.94
N GLY A 21 -14.47 8.03 -28.68
CA GLY A 21 -14.95 6.72 -28.26
C GLY A 21 -15.54 6.67 -26.85
N GLU A 22 -15.13 7.62 -25.99
CA GLU A 22 -15.66 7.74 -24.61
C GLU A 22 -17.04 8.43 -24.58
N GLU A 23 -17.39 9.22 -25.59
CA GLU A 23 -18.69 9.90 -25.67
C GLU A 23 -19.84 8.91 -25.92
N GLU A 24 -19.57 7.78 -26.61
CA GLU A 24 -20.53 6.70 -26.86
C GLU A 24 -19.87 5.33 -26.64
N PRO A 25 -19.54 4.93 -25.39
CA PRO A 25 -18.88 3.68 -25.13
C PRO A 25 -19.83 2.50 -25.42
N PRO A 26 -19.32 1.39 -25.97
CA PRO A 26 -20.10 0.17 -26.09
C PRO A 26 -20.60 -0.28 -24.70
N PRO A 27 -21.82 -0.83 -24.57
CA PRO A 27 -22.34 -1.26 -23.29
C PRO A 27 -21.40 -2.26 -22.62
N ALA A 28 -21.20 -2.10 -21.29
CA ALA A 28 -20.31 -2.93 -20.46
C ALA A 28 -18.83 -2.92 -20.90
N SER A 29 -18.34 -1.83 -21.50
CA SER A 29 -16.91 -1.67 -21.83
C SER A 29 -16.15 -0.94 -20.73
N PHE A 30 -14.89 -1.35 -20.52
CA PHE A 30 -13.94 -0.70 -19.64
C PHE A 30 -12.68 -0.37 -20.42
N LEU A 31 -12.17 0.84 -20.23
CA LEU A 31 -10.89 1.30 -20.76
C LEU A 31 -9.94 1.50 -19.59
N LEU A 32 -8.81 0.79 -19.61
CA LEU A 32 -7.74 0.92 -18.64
C LEU A 32 -6.53 1.58 -19.31
N LEU A 33 -6.15 2.74 -18.82
CA LEU A 33 -4.94 3.45 -19.24
C LEU A 33 -3.87 3.25 -18.16
N VAL A 34 -2.75 2.65 -18.53
CA VAL A 34 -1.61 2.45 -17.64
C VAL A 34 -0.49 3.40 -18.05
N THR A 35 0.04 4.15 -17.08
CA THR A 35 1.10 5.12 -17.31
C THR A 35 2.00 5.22 -16.08
N SER A 36 3.30 5.43 -16.31
CA SER A 36 4.27 5.81 -15.28
C SER A 36 4.33 7.33 -15.05
N GLN A 37 3.77 8.13 -15.96
CA GLN A 37 3.86 9.58 -15.98
C GLN A 37 2.50 10.22 -16.23
N LYS A 38 1.62 10.19 -15.21
CA LYS A 38 0.24 10.72 -15.31
C LYS A 38 0.17 12.18 -15.81
N GLU A 39 1.23 12.97 -15.53
CA GLU A 39 1.28 14.38 -15.92
C GLU A 39 1.43 14.57 -17.44
N ARG A 40 1.88 13.54 -18.15
CA ARG A 40 1.98 13.55 -19.62
C ARG A 40 0.71 13.12 -20.33
N ILE A 41 -0.25 12.56 -19.60
CA ILE A 41 -1.60 12.27 -20.13
C ILE A 41 -2.34 13.60 -20.33
N LEU A 42 -3.01 13.74 -21.46
CA LEU A 42 -3.80 14.92 -21.76
C LEU A 42 -4.79 15.24 -20.64
N PRO A 43 -4.86 16.49 -20.17
CA PRO A 43 -5.78 16.89 -19.10
C PRO A 43 -7.24 16.52 -19.38
N THR A 44 -7.65 16.55 -20.66
CA THR A 44 -9.00 16.18 -21.11
C THR A 44 -9.32 14.69 -20.91
N ILE A 45 -8.36 13.78 -21.06
CA ILE A 45 -8.50 12.36 -20.75
C ILE A 45 -8.50 12.19 -19.23
N ARG A 46 -7.50 12.77 -18.55
CA ARG A 46 -7.35 12.62 -17.10
C ARG A 46 -8.58 13.09 -16.30
N SER A 47 -9.25 14.15 -16.76
CA SER A 47 -10.46 14.66 -16.08
C SER A 47 -11.68 13.73 -16.20
N ARG A 48 -11.67 12.78 -17.13
CA ARG A 48 -12.73 11.79 -17.34
C ARG A 48 -12.41 10.41 -16.77
N CYS A 49 -11.15 10.19 -16.37
CA CYS A 49 -10.70 8.90 -15.81
C CYS A 49 -10.73 8.90 -14.28
N LEU A 50 -11.12 7.77 -13.70
CA LEU A 50 -10.82 7.47 -12.31
C LEU A 50 -9.34 7.12 -12.21
N THR A 51 -8.59 7.88 -11.41
CA THR A 51 -7.14 7.66 -11.27
C THR A 51 -6.86 6.77 -10.06
N PHE A 52 -6.19 5.66 -10.31
CA PHE A 52 -5.66 4.77 -9.27
C PHE A 52 -4.14 4.86 -9.33
N SER A 53 -3.51 5.30 -8.26
CA SER A 53 -2.05 5.23 -8.14
C SER A 53 -1.68 3.85 -7.60
N MET A 54 -0.89 3.12 -8.37
CA MET A 54 -0.23 1.91 -7.91
C MET A 54 1.14 2.34 -7.38
N PRO A 55 1.50 2.00 -6.14
CA PRO A 55 2.87 2.16 -5.70
C PRO A 55 3.78 1.31 -6.60
N ASP A 56 4.99 1.79 -6.83
CA ASP A 56 6.00 1.02 -7.56
C ASP A 56 6.08 -0.38 -6.94
N SER A 57 5.84 -1.39 -7.77
CA SER A 57 5.55 -2.75 -7.32
C SER A 57 6.78 -3.55 -6.89
N GLU A 58 7.94 -2.91 -6.77
CA GLU A 58 9.14 -3.56 -6.27
C GLU A 58 9.67 -2.87 -5.01
N PRO A 59 9.44 -3.47 -3.83
CA PRO A 59 10.21 -3.15 -2.64
C PRO A 59 11.65 -3.70 -2.73
N SER A 60 12.16 -3.94 -3.94
CA SER A 60 13.49 -4.52 -4.17
C SER A 60 14.64 -3.64 -3.65
N HIS A 61 14.35 -2.39 -3.35
CA HIS A 61 15.28 -1.44 -2.74
C HIS A 61 14.94 -1.11 -1.28
N ALA A 62 13.91 -1.74 -0.70
CA ALA A 62 13.59 -1.53 0.69
C ALA A 62 14.76 -2.00 1.57
N ASN A 63 15.11 -1.18 2.55
CA ASN A 63 16.15 -1.52 3.51
C ASN A 63 15.80 -2.86 4.20
N PRO A 64 16.66 -3.89 4.08
CA PRO A 64 16.38 -5.21 4.65
C PRO A 64 16.04 -5.15 6.15
N ASN A 65 16.65 -4.22 6.89
CA ASN A 65 16.38 -4.05 8.31
C ASN A 65 14.97 -3.53 8.58
N VAL A 66 14.46 -2.56 7.79
CA VAL A 66 13.09 -2.05 7.92
C VAL A 66 12.09 -3.15 7.60
N ARG A 67 12.38 -3.98 6.62
CA ARG A 67 11.52 -5.12 6.26
C ARG A 67 11.43 -6.16 7.39
N ILE A 68 12.53 -6.50 8.04
CA ILE A 68 12.55 -7.40 9.19
C ILE A 68 11.68 -6.80 10.32
N VAL A 69 11.84 -5.52 10.61
CA VAL A 69 11.07 -4.81 11.63
C VAL A 69 9.57 -4.87 11.32
N VAL A 70 9.16 -4.60 10.09
CA VAL A 70 7.74 -4.66 9.67
C VAL A 70 7.17 -6.06 9.85
N ARG A 71 7.90 -7.09 9.44
CA ARG A 71 7.49 -8.48 9.62
C ARG A 71 7.31 -8.80 11.11
N GLU A 72 8.26 -8.43 11.95
CA GLU A 72 8.19 -8.66 13.39
C GLU A 72 7.02 -7.90 14.03
N MET A 73 6.73 -6.68 13.60
CA MET A 73 5.59 -5.91 14.07
C MET A 73 4.26 -6.62 13.79
N TRP A 74 4.05 -7.07 12.56
CA TRP A 74 2.84 -7.81 12.21
C TRP A 74 2.76 -9.15 12.95
N MET A 75 3.88 -9.85 13.10
CA MET A 75 3.92 -11.11 13.85
C MET A 75 3.59 -10.91 15.33
N THR A 76 4.14 -9.86 15.95
CA THR A 76 3.85 -9.52 17.34
C THR A 76 2.38 -9.15 17.52
N TYR A 77 1.82 -8.36 16.61
CA TYR A 77 0.41 -7.98 16.60
C TYR A 77 -0.51 -9.21 16.46
N LEU A 78 -0.23 -10.09 15.51
CA LEU A 78 -1.04 -11.28 15.25
C LEU A 78 -0.92 -12.32 16.38
N ALA A 79 0.27 -12.50 16.96
CA ALA A 79 0.50 -13.41 18.10
C ALA A 79 -0.10 -12.88 19.40
N GLY A 80 -0.19 -11.56 19.57
CA GLY A 80 -0.76 -10.87 20.71
C GLY A 80 -2.28 -10.66 20.65
N ASN A 81 -2.99 -11.40 19.78
CA ASN A 81 -4.44 -11.25 19.57
C ASN A 81 -4.88 -9.83 19.18
N GLY A 82 -4.05 -9.13 18.43
CA GLY A 82 -4.31 -7.78 17.97
C GLY A 82 -3.70 -6.68 18.83
N GLU A 83 -2.98 -7.02 19.89
CA GLU A 83 -2.28 -6.05 20.73
C GLU A 83 -0.79 -5.94 20.37
N ILE A 84 -0.27 -4.72 20.43
CA ILE A 84 1.15 -4.43 20.31
C ILE A 84 1.57 -3.50 21.44
N SER A 85 2.63 -3.86 22.17
CA SER A 85 3.02 -3.08 23.35
C SER A 85 3.63 -1.72 22.95
N GLN A 86 3.32 -0.67 23.72
CA GLN A 86 3.89 0.66 23.51
C GLN A 86 5.41 0.65 23.57
N GLN A 87 5.97 -0.11 24.52
CA GLN A 87 7.43 -0.23 24.69
C GLN A 87 8.12 -0.80 23.43
N TYR A 88 7.45 -1.72 22.71
CA TYR A 88 7.95 -2.25 21.45
C TYR A 88 7.90 -1.19 20.34
N LEU A 89 6.82 -0.42 20.26
CA LEU A 89 6.68 0.66 19.27
C LEU A 89 7.67 1.80 19.52
N ASP A 90 7.98 2.11 20.79
CA ASP A 90 8.98 3.12 21.14
C ASP A 90 10.39 2.70 20.68
N LYS A 91 10.75 1.42 20.86
CA LYS A 91 12.02 0.88 20.34
C LYS A 91 12.11 0.96 18.81
N ILE A 92 11.01 0.72 18.11
CA ILE A 92 10.96 0.88 16.65
C ILE A 92 11.15 2.34 16.25
N GLY A 93 10.49 3.25 16.96
CA GLY A 93 10.67 4.69 16.78
C GLY A 93 12.13 5.09 16.92
N GLU A 94 12.82 4.63 17.96
CA GLU A 94 14.24 4.88 18.20
C GLU A 94 15.13 4.32 17.07
N LEU A 95 14.88 3.08 16.64
CA LEU A 95 15.64 2.44 15.56
C LEU A 95 15.51 3.17 14.21
N VAL A 96 14.34 3.70 13.92
CA VAL A 96 14.09 4.45 12.67
C VAL A 96 14.69 5.85 12.75
N SER A 97 14.67 6.49 13.94
CA SER A 97 15.14 7.86 14.17
C SER A 97 16.65 7.96 14.45
N ALA A 98 17.38 6.85 14.51
CA ALA A 98 18.79 6.82 14.93
C ALA A 98 19.78 7.48 13.94
N GLU A 99 19.36 7.84 12.72
CA GLU A 99 20.21 8.47 11.71
C GLU A 99 19.67 9.85 11.33
N GLU A 100 20.45 10.89 11.60
CA GLU A 100 20.08 12.28 11.31
C GLU A 100 19.71 12.52 9.84
N GLY A 101 18.53 13.11 9.59
CA GLY A 101 18.07 13.57 8.27
C GLY A 101 17.34 12.54 7.42
N GLU A 102 17.23 11.28 7.83
CA GLU A 102 16.51 10.23 7.09
C GLU A 102 15.19 9.80 7.72
N ASP A 103 14.81 10.34 8.87
CA ASP A 103 13.66 9.90 9.69
C ASP A 103 12.35 9.80 8.92
N LEU A 104 12.01 10.82 8.15
CA LEU A 104 10.76 10.86 7.41
C LEU A 104 10.76 9.88 6.23
N ARG A 105 11.89 9.67 5.57
CA ARG A 105 12.03 8.72 4.46
C ARG A 105 11.90 7.29 4.96
N LYS A 106 12.61 6.94 6.02
CA LYS A 106 12.54 5.61 6.65
C LYS A 106 11.16 5.32 7.23
N ALA A 107 10.54 6.31 7.87
CA ALA A 107 9.19 6.17 8.39
C ALA A 107 8.17 5.96 7.27
N ARG A 108 8.31 6.64 6.13
CA ARG A 108 7.48 6.41 4.94
C ARG A 108 7.67 4.99 4.41
N GLU A 109 8.91 4.56 4.24
CA GLU A 109 9.25 3.21 3.80
C GLU A 109 8.63 2.15 4.72
N LEU A 110 8.70 2.35 6.03
CA LEU A 110 8.10 1.46 7.02
C LEU A 110 6.57 1.35 6.82
N PHE A 111 5.87 2.46 6.64
CA PHE A 111 4.43 2.45 6.39
C PHE A 111 4.06 1.79 5.05
N GLU A 112 4.85 2.01 4.00
CA GLU A 112 4.65 1.34 2.71
C GLU A 112 4.82 -0.18 2.85
N LEU A 113 5.85 -0.63 3.56
CA LEU A 113 6.08 -2.05 3.81
C LEU A 113 5.00 -2.66 4.71
N LEU A 114 4.48 -1.93 5.72
CA LEU A 114 3.33 -2.35 6.52
C LEU A 114 2.11 -2.63 5.64
N TYR A 115 1.84 -1.74 4.68
CA TYR A 115 0.74 -1.94 3.73
C TYR A 115 0.96 -3.16 2.84
N LEU A 116 2.15 -3.30 2.26
CA LEU A 116 2.46 -4.39 1.34
C LEU A 116 2.38 -5.76 2.03
N TRP A 117 2.85 -5.85 3.26
CA TRP A 117 2.78 -7.09 4.04
C TRP A 117 1.32 -7.47 4.35
N TYR A 118 0.50 -6.50 4.76
CA TYR A 118 -0.93 -6.72 4.97
C TYR A 118 -1.65 -7.07 3.66
N ARG A 119 -1.29 -6.43 2.54
CA ARG A 119 -1.83 -6.75 1.22
C ARG A 119 -1.57 -8.20 0.85
N ASP A 120 -0.37 -8.70 1.08
CA ASP A 120 -0.01 -10.08 0.81
C ASP A 120 -0.84 -11.05 1.68
N PHE A 121 -1.05 -10.73 2.96
CA PHE A 121 -1.96 -11.46 3.83
C PHE A 121 -3.40 -11.47 3.31
N PHE A 122 -3.91 -10.32 2.87
CA PHE A 122 -5.24 -10.18 2.29
C PHE A 122 -5.37 -10.99 0.99
N LEU A 123 -4.38 -10.96 0.11
CA LEU A 123 -4.38 -11.71 -1.15
C LEU A 123 -4.39 -13.22 -0.89
N LEU A 124 -3.58 -13.71 0.03
CA LEU A 124 -3.59 -15.14 0.41
C LEU A 124 -4.95 -15.58 0.92
N ARG A 125 -5.62 -14.76 1.72
CA ARG A 125 -6.94 -15.07 2.26
C ARG A 125 -8.05 -15.09 1.20
N THR A 126 -7.97 -14.18 0.22
CA THR A 126 -9.02 -13.99 -0.79
C THR A 126 -8.82 -14.83 -2.04
N TRP A 127 -7.57 -14.99 -2.50
CA TRP A 127 -7.23 -15.70 -3.74
C TRP A 127 -6.65 -17.10 -3.49
N GLY A 128 -6.35 -17.42 -2.22
CA GLY A 128 -5.83 -18.72 -1.84
C GLY A 128 -4.32 -18.88 -2.03
N PRO A 129 -3.81 -20.12 -1.90
CA PRO A 129 -2.37 -20.40 -1.84
C PRO A 129 -1.56 -19.99 -3.07
N ALA A 130 -2.20 -19.80 -4.22
CA ALA A 130 -1.55 -19.40 -5.48
C ALA A 130 -1.52 -17.87 -5.68
N ALA A 131 -1.96 -17.07 -4.70
CA ALA A 131 -1.93 -15.62 -4.78
C ALA A 131 -0.50 -15.10 -5.03
N PRO A 132 -0.30 -14.13 -5.94
CA PRO A 132 1.00 -13.49 -6.14
C PRO A 132 1.33 -12.61 -4.94
N LEU A 133 2.48 -12.81 -4.33
CA LEU A 133 2.92 -12.05 -3.15
C LEU A 133 4.12 -11.17 -3.48
N THR A 134 4.22 -10.05 -2.78
CA THR A 134 5.43 -9.21 -2.77
C THR A 134 6.55 -9.89 -1.98
N PHE A 135 6.19 -10.50 -0.84
CA PHE A 135 7.11 -11.19 0.06
C PHE A 135 6.87 -12.69 -0.02
N GLU A 136 7.31 -13.30 -1.12
CA GLU A 136 7.08 -14.72 -1.38
C GLU A 136 7.65 -15.63 -0.29
N GLU A 137 8.77 -15.26 0.30
CA GLU A 137 9.41 -15.98 1.40
C GLU A 137 8.58 -16.02 2.67
N ASP A 138 7.68 -15.05 2.89
CA ASP A 138 6.80 -15.00 4.07
C ASP A 138 5.51 -15.81 3.88
N ARG A 139 5.29 -16.42 2.71
CA ARG A 139 4.07 -17.18 2.36
C ARG A 139 3.66 -18.20 3.44
N ARG A 140 4.60 -19.03 3.87
CA ARG A 140 4.33 -20.06 4.88
C ARG A 140 3.94 -19.44 6.23
N LEU A 141 4.60 -18.35 6.58
CA LEU A 141 4.35 -17.62 7.81
C LEU A 141 2.95 -16.99 7.80
N LEU A 142 2.61 -16.31 6.72
CA LEU A 142 1.29 -15.70 6.53
C LEU A 142 0.17 -16.74 6.59
N GLN A 143 0.37 -17.92 6.00
CA GLN A 143 -0.62 -19.00 6.01
C GLN A 143 -0.98 -19.48 7.42
N GLN A 144 -0.08 -19.43 8.38
CA GLN A 144 -0.33 -19.86 9.76
C GLN A 144 -1.39 -18.98 10.46
N TYR A 145 -1.52 -17.72 10.08
CA TYR A 145 -2.41 -16.75 10.72
C TYR A 145 -3.73 -16.53 9.96
N LEU A 146 -3.89 -17.12 8.78
CA LEU A 146 -5.09 -16.89 7.95
C LEU A 146 -6.41 -17.28 8.63
N MET A 147 -6.39 -18.27 9.50
CA MET A 147 -7.61 -18.84 10.12
C MET A 147 -8.07 -18.07 11.36
N HIS A 148 -7.19 -17.25 11.94
CA HIS A 148 -7.41 -16.66 13.26
C HIS A 148 -7.64 -15.14 13.24
N THR A 149 -7.60 -14.52 12.07
CA THR A 149 -7.65 -13.06 11.95
C THR A 149 -8.77 -12.63 11.02
N SER A 150 -9.57 -11.67 11.46
CA SER A 150 -10.55 -10.99 10.61
C SER A 150 -9.86 -10.15 9.55
N LEU A 151 -10.39 -10.14 8.33
CA LEU A 151 -9.86 -9.28 7.26
C LEU A 151 -10.52 -7.91 7.29
N LEU A 152 -9.68 -6.89 7.37
CA LEU A 152 -10.08 -5.51 7.12
C LEU A 152 -9.93 -5.19 5.63
N PRO A 153 -10.81 -4.36 5.06
CA PRO A 153 -10.65 -3.89 3.68
C PRO A 153 -9.32 -3.18 3.46
N LEU A 154 -8.63 -3.48 2.35
CA LEU A 154 -7.36 -2.82 2.00
C LEU A 154 -7.47 -1.30 1.92
N SER A 155 -8.63 -0.77 1.52
CA SER A 155 -8.91 0.67 1.50
C SER A 155 -8.82 1.32 2.88
N LEU A 156 -9.26 0.63 3.93
CA LEU A 156 -9.15 1.13 5.31
C LEU A 156 -7.71 1.14 5.80
N ILE A 157 -6.98 0.07 5.54
CA ILE A 157 -5.55 -0.02 5.90
C ILE A 157 -4.77 1.10 5.20
N ARG A 158 -5.01 1.31 3.93
CA ARG A 158 -4.38 2.38 3.17
C ARG A 158 -4.73 3.76 3.73
N GLN A 159 -6.01 4.02 4.02
CA GLN A 159 -6.44 5.26 4.64
C GLN A 159 -5.70 5.53 5.95
N TRP A 160 -5.59 4.55 6.84
CA TRP A 160 -4.93 4.72 8.14
C TRP A 160 -3.42 4.92 8.02
N ILE A 161 -2.79 4.33 7.02
CA ILE A 161 -1.39 4.58 6.68
C ILE A 161 -1.21 6.02 6.20
N GLU A 162 -2.07 6.51 5.32
CA GLU A 162 -2.04 7.89 4.84
C GLU A 162 -2.25 8.89 5.98
N GLU A 163 -3.18 8.62 6.89
CA GLU A 163 -3.38 9.42 8.11
C GLU A 163 -2.14 9.45 9.01
N GLY A 164 -1.48 8.30 9.18
CA GLY A 164 -0.22 8.17 9.92
C GLY A 164 0.91 8.98 9.27
N MET A 165 1.02 8.95 7.95
CA MET A 165 2.01 9.73 7.21
C MET A 165 1.76 11.25 7.30
N VAL A 166 0.50 11.68 7.27
CA VAL A 166 0.13 13.08 7.50
C VAL A 166 0.48 13.52 8.94
N ALA A 167 0.25 12.65 9.93
CA ALA A 167 0.60 12.93 11.32
C ALA A 167 2.12 13.06 11.51
N LEU A 168 2.93 12.21 10.86
CA LEU A 168 4.40 12.33 10.84
C LEU A 168 4.87 13.67 10.27
N GLN A 169 4.28 14.12 9.17
CA GLN A 169 4.60 15.43 8.58
C GLN A 169 4.28 16.59 9.53
N ARG A 170 3.36 16.39 10.48
CA ARG A 170 3.03 17.34 11.55
C ARG A 170 3.83 17.13 12.82
N SER A 171 4.99 16.49 12.72
CA SER A 171 5.91 16.22 13.84
C SER A 171 5.33 15.31 14.94
N THR A 172 4.34 14.47 14.63
CA THR A 172 3.90 13.44 15.56
C THR A 172 4.95 12.33 15.61
N PRO A 173 5.38 11.85 16.80
CA PRO A 173 6.35 10.76 16.91
C PRO A 173 5.88 9.50 16.18
N LEU A 174 6.81 8.80 15.52
CA LEU A 174 6.51 7.57 14.76
C LEU A 174 5.83 6.50 15.62
N SER A 175 6.30 6.29 16.86
CA SER A 175 5.71 5.33 17.80
C SER A 175 4.22 5.60 18.04
N ARG A 176 3.84 6.89 18.15
CA ARG A 176 2.46 7.31 18.32
C ARG A 176 1.60 7.07 17.08
N CYS A 177 2.17 7.30 15.90
CA CYS A 177 1.50 7.02 14.62
C CYS A 177 1.25 5.52 14.46
N LEU A 178 2.23 4.69 14.77
CA LEU A 178 2.12 3.22 14.74
C LEU A 178 1.13 2.71 15.78
N GLN A 179 1.16 3.22 17.00
CA GLN A 179 0.18 2.88 18.03
C GLN A 179 -1.25 3.14 17.56
N THR A 180 -1.49 4.34 16.99
CA THR A 180 -2.82 4.69 16.48
C THR A 180 -3.25 3.77 15.35
N PHE A 181 -2.32 3.40 14.45
CA PHE A 181 -2.59 2.46 13.36
C PHE A 181 -3.04 1.09 13.89
N PHE A 182 -2.27 0.48 14.80
CA PHE A 182 -2.58 -0.84 15.34
C PHE A 182 -3.85 -0.85 16.20
N LEU A 183 -4.10 0.19 17.00
CA LEU A 183 -5.36 0.35 17.74
C LEU A 183 -6.58 0.39 16.81
N LYS A 184 -6.48 1.05 15.66
CA LYS A 184 -7.57 1.04 14.66
C LYS A 184 -7.80 -0.33 14.05
N CYS A 185 -6.72 -1.11 13.86
CA CYS A 185 -6.82 -2.48 13.40
C CYS A 185 -7.55 -3.38 14.42
N GLU A 186 -7.34 -3.18 15.72
CA GLU A 186 -7.95 -3.93 16.81
C GLU A 186 -9.46 -3.66 16.97
N ILE A 187 -9.86 -2.38 16.98
CA ILE A 187 -11.25 -1.97 17.27
C ILE A 187 -12.25 -2.52 16.24
N ARG A 188 -11.80 -2.99 15.10
CA ARG A 188 -12.66 -3.49 14.01
C ARG A 188 -12.58 -5.01 13.78
N GLN A 189 -11.89 -5.74 14.61
CA GLN A 189 -11.95 -7.21 14.64
C GLN A 189 -13.16 -7.68 15.45
#